data_662653a4f815b3b4bc8dccdce58cb7a2
#
_entry.id   662653a4f815b3b4bc8dccdce58cb7a2
#
_cell.length_a   1.000
_cell.length_b   1.000
_cell.length_c   1.000
_cell.angle_alpha   90.00
_cell.angle_beta   90.00
_cell.angle_gamma   90.00
#
_symmetry.space_group_name_H-M   'P 1'
#
loop_
_entity.id
_entity.type
_entity.pdbx_description
1 polymer ?
#
loop_
_entity_poly.entity_id
_entity_poly.type
_entity_poly.pdbx_seq_one_letter_code
_entity_poly.pdbx_strand_id
1 'polypeptide(L)'
;DGKEFEIDMYVTQGSDRYLNPFVADLEEVGVKLNLVVIQNPFDKFIDKTYTLHQGGWTGSSTPSPEGMLHSKYADKIDVTNATSMSNPAIDSLIELYNKNWNVEERIPILQKIDSIATREYHWAFGWAGLYGRRGLNWNRFGIPEHGLGYGYGVYKKYWGAWGSPLLLWWSDPEKKKLLEEAKKDNLKSLPIEEELIDYWNVLSK
;
A
#
# COMPACT_ATOMS: atom_id res chain seq x y z
N ASP A 1 4.16 34.39 19.64
CA ASP A 1 2.90 35.15 19.60
C ASP A 1 1.87 34.58 20.60
N GLY A 2 2.18 33.49 21.28
CA GLY A 2 1.32 32.84 22.29
C GLY A 2 0.10 32.10 21.70
N LYS A 3 0.07 31.87 20.38
CA LYS A 3 -0.94 31.05 19.77
C LYS A 3 -0.53 29.59 19.80
N GLU A 4 -1.49 28.72 20.08
CA GLU A 4 -1.31 27.28 20.00
C GLU A 4 -1.06 26.88 18.53
N PHE A 5 -0.14 25.96 18.30
CA PHE A 5 0.14 25.43 16.96
C PHE A 5 -0.85 24.30 16.69
N GLU A 6 -1.81 24.55 15.79
CA GLU A 6 -2.85 23.60 15.43
C GLU A 6 -2.63 23.04 14.02
N ILE A 7 -2.85 21.73 13.86
CA ILE A 7 -2.77 21.01 12.59
C ILE A 7 -4.04 20.18 12.40
N ASP A 8 -4.62 20.24 11.21
CA ASP A 8 -5.71 19.37 10.82
C ASP A 8 -5.20 18.13 10.07
N MET A 9 -5.63 16.94 10.49
CA MET A 9 -5.39 15.69 9.80
C MET A 9 -6.71 15.10 9.30
N TYR A 10 -6.83 14.93 7.99
CA TYR A 10 -8.01 14.32 7.40
C TYR A 10 -7.96 12.80 7.51
N VAL A 11 -8.99 12.21 8.10
CA VAL A 11 -9.05 10.78 8.43
C VAL A 11 -10.40 10.16 8.10
N THR A 12 -10.45 8.84 7.96
CA THR A 12 -11.70 8.08 7.85
C THR A 12 -12.31 7.82 9.22
N GLN A 13 -13.60 7.52 9.27
CA GLN A 13 -14.28 7.12 10.49
C GLN A 13 -13.60 5.90 11.12
N GLY A 14 -13.40 5.94 12.45
CA GLY A 14 -12.76 4.88 13.23
C GLY A 14 -11.22 4.92 13.23
N SER A 15 -10.60 5.91 12.58
CA SER A 15 -9.14 6.11 12.63
C SER A 15 -8.67 6.61 14.01
N ASP A 16 -9.53 7.22 14.77
CA ASP A 16 -9.29 7.71 16.12
C ASP A 16 -8.74 6.62 17.05
N ARG A 17 -9.18 5.37 16.89
CA ARG A 17 -8.74 4.25 17.72
C ARG A 17 -7.21 4.07 17.79
N TYR A 18 -6.51 4.33 16.71
CA TYR A 18 -5.05 4.17 16.62
C TYR A 18 -4.29 5.49 16.46
N LEU A 19 -5.01 6.60 16.22
CA LEU A 19 -4.41 7.93 16.13
C LEU A 19 -4.46 8.72 17.44
N ASN A 20 -5.38 8.41 18.36
CA ASN A 20 -5.46 9.11 19.64
C ASN A 20 -4.16 9.11 20.48
N PRO A 21 -3.35 8.02 20.51
CA PRO A 21 -2.04 8.10 21.16
C PRO A 21 -1.14 9.15 20.51
N PHE A 22 -1.20 9.29 19.20
CA PHE A 22 -0.43 10.27 18.45
C PHE A 22 -0.87 11.70 18.74
N VAL A 23 -2.18 11.91 18.91
CA VAL A 23 -2.75 13.20 19.34
C VAL A 23 -2.20 13.59 20.72
N ALA A 24 -2.22 12.66 21.67
CA ALA A 24 -1.73 12.89 23.02
C ALA A 24 -0.22 13.19 23.05
N ASP A 25 0.59 12.44 22.31
CA ASP A 25 2.04 12.65 22.23
C ASP A 25 2.40 14.03 21.63
N LEU A 26 1.62 14.50 20.65
CA LEU A 26 1.81 15.82 20.07
C LEU A 26 1.37 16.95 21.01
N GLU A 27 0.31 16.74 21.78
CA GLU A 27 -0.16 17.70 22.80
C GLU A 27 0.89 17.93 23.90
N GLU A 28 1.63 16.89 24.31
CA GLU A 28 2.73 16.98 25.26
C GLU A 28 3.86 17.93 24.80
N VAL A 29 4.05 18.07 23.50
CA VAL A 29 5.06 18.98 22.92
C VAL A 29 4.46 20.30 22.40
N GLY A 30 3.19 20.59 22.76
CA GLY A 30 2.51 21.85 22.45
C GLY A 30 1.97 21.94 21.03
N VAL A 31 1.71 20.81 20.37
CA VAL A 31 1.08 20.73 19.06
C VAL A 31 -0.31 20.14 19.18
N LYS A 32 -1.33 20.87 18.77
CA LYS A 32 -2.71 20.37 18.75
C LYS A 32 -3.03 19.75 17.40
N LEU A 33 -3.24 18.44 17.39
CA LEU A 33 -3.66 17.69 16.22
C LEU A 33 -5.18 17.48 16.22
N ASN A 34 -5.87 18.07 15.26
CA ASN A 34 -7.30 17.87 15.05
C ASN A 34 -7.55 16.76 14.05
N LEU A 35 -8.25 15.69 14.47
CA LEU A 35 -8.68 14.62 13.56
C LEU A 35 -9.98 15.02 12.86
N VAL A 36 -9.92 15.39 11.61
CA VAL A 36 -11.06 15.82 10.80
C VAL A 36 -11.60 14.62 10.02
N VAL A 37 -12.70 14.04 10.52
CA VAL A 37 -13.32 12.87 9.91
C VAL A 37 -14.09 13.28 8.66
N ILE A 38 -13.72 12.74 7.50
CA ILE A 38 -14.41 12.95 6.23
C ILE A 38 -14.66 11.61 5.54
N GLN A 39 -15.61 11.58 4.61
CA GLN A 39 -15.99 10.34 3.91
C GLN A 39 -14.86 9.78 3.05
N ASN A 40 -14.16 10.63 2.33
CA ASN A 40 -13.07 10.25 1.44
C ASN A 40 -11.84 11.18 1.62
N PRO A 41 -10.96 10.89 2.59
CA PRO A 41 -9.73 11.68 2.76
C PRO A 41 -8.79 11.62 1.55
N PHE A 42 -8.92 10.59 0.73
CA PHE A 42 -8.07 10.40 -0.45
C PHE A 42 -8.22 11.55 -1.48
N ASP A 43 -9.42 12.14 -1.60
CA ASP A 43 -9.62 13.29 -2.49
C ASP A 43 -8.75 14.47 -2.06
N LYS A 44 -8.68 14.74 -0.75
CA LYS A 44 -7.79 15.77 -0.19
C LYS A 44 -6.33 15.49 -0.51
N PHE A 45 -5.94 14.21 -0.48
CA PHE A 45 -4.57 13.79 -0.76
C PHE A 45 -4.20 14.02 -2.23
N ILE A 46 -5.02 13.59 -3.18
CA ILE A 46 -4.73 13.76 -4.61
C ILE A 46 -4.84 15.20 -5.08
N ASP A 47 -5.74 15.99 -4.49
CA ASP A 47 -5.91 17.42 -4.76
C ASP A 47 -4.90 18.31 -4.04
N LYS A 48 -4.06 17.71 -3.16
CA LYS A 48 -3.07 18.42 -2.32
C LYS A 48 -3.68 19.53 -1.46
N THR A 49 -4.92 19.34 -1.00
CA THR A 49 -5.66 20.29 -0.17
C THR A 49 -5.71 19.84 1.29
N TYR A 50 -4.55 19.46 1.83
CA TYR A 50 -4.38 19.00 3.21
C TYR A 50 -3.13 19.61 3.85
N THR A 51 -3.11 19.71 5.17
CA THR A 51 -1.89 20.03 5.94
C THR A 51 -1.19 18.75 6.36
N LEU A 52 -1.94 17.79 6.91
CA LEU A 52 -1.48 16.46 7.27
C LEU A 52 -2.50 15.43 6.79
N HIS A 53 -2.03 14.34 6.25
CA HIS A 53 -2.87 13.25 5.74
C HIS A 53 -2.32 11.91 6.21
N GLN A 54 -3.23 11.04 6.69
CA GLN A 54 -2.87 9.68 6.98
C GLN A 54 -3.05 8.83 5.72
N GLY A 55 -1.97 8.24 5.25
CA GLY A 55 -1.96 7.35 4.09
C GLY A 55 -1.34 6.00 4.39
N GLY A 56 -1.59 5.03 3.52
CA GLY A 56 -0.95 3.73 3.53
C GLY A 56 -0.44 3.39 2.13
N TRP A 57 0.73 2.79 2.07
CA TRP A 57 1.34 2.36 0.82
C TRP A 57 1.60 0.85 0.85
N THR A 58 1.48 0.24 -0.30
CA THR A 58 1.86 -1.16 -0.48
C THR A 58 3.07 -1.22 -1.40
N GLY A 59 4.05 -2.03 -1.03
CA GLY A 59 5.21 -2.28 -1.88
C GLY A 59 4.85 -2.98 -3.18
N SER A 60 5.73 -2.91 -4.16
CA SER A 60 5.69 -3.69 -5.38
C SER A 60 6.97 -4.54 -5.50
N SER A 61 6.91 -5.60 -6.29
CA SER A 61 8.09 -6.45 -6.57
C SER A 61 9.24 -5.66 -7.21
N THR A 62 8.91 -4.62 -7.95
CA THR A 62 9.89 -3.70 -8.53
C THR A 62 9.53 -2.29 -8.09
N PRO A 63 10.26 -1.70 -7.14
CA PRO A 63 10.01 -0.33 -6.71
C PRO A 63 10.10 0.66 -7.87
N SER A 64 9.19 1.64 -7.88
CA SER A 64 9.20 2.72 -8.86
C SER A 64 9.08 4.06 -8.13
N PRO A 65 10.22 4.70 -7.78
CA PRO A 65 10.20 5.93 -7.02
C PRO A 65 9.74 7.15 -7.81
N GLU A 66 9.75 7.09 -9.14
CA GLU A 66 9.50 8.23 -10.01
C GLU A 66 8.16 8.92 -9.75
N GLY A 67 7.07 8.14 -9.69
CA GLY A 67 5.73 8.69 -9.52
C GLY A 67 5.53 9.43 -8.19
N MET A 68 6.25 9.04 -7.14
CA MET A 68 6.10 9.60 -5.80
C MET A 68 7.07 10.72 -5.49
N LEU A 69 8.28 10.68 -6.06
CA LEU A 69 9.39 11.51 -5.60
C LEU A 69 9.97 12.45 -6.66
N HIS A 70 9.63 12.28 -7.96
CA HIS A 70 10.22 13.10 -8.99
C HIS A 70 9.57 14.49 -9.05
N SER A 71 10.39 15.54 -9.10
CA SER A 71 10.00 16.96 -9.10
C SER A 71 9.01 17.33 -10.23
N LYS A 72 9.04 16.64 -11.37
CA LYS A 72 8.11 16.88 -12.48
C LYS A 72 6.63 16.70 -12.14
N TYR A 73 6.34 16.06 -11.00
CA TYR A 73 4.99 15.85 -10.47
C TYR A 73 4.68 16.71 -9.25
N ALA A 74 5.64 17.50 -8.75
CA ALA A 74 5.48 18.25 -7.51
C ALA A 74 4.31 19.22 -7.54
N ASP A 75 4.10 19.94 -8.66
CA ASP A 75 3.04 20.93 -8.83
C ASP A 75 1.75 20.36 -9.49
N LYS A 76 1.69 19.03 -9.69
CA LYS A 76 0.55 18.39 -10.31
C LYS A 76 -0.39 17.80 -9.26
N ILE A 77 -1.68 17.88 -9.52
CA ILE A 77 -2.72 17.17 -8.79
C ILE A 77 -3.01 15.82 -9.47
N ASP A 78 -3.75 14.95 -8.79
CA ASP A 78 -4.11 13.60 -9.28
C ASP A 78 -2.88 12.76 -9.65
N VAL A 79 -1.82 12.88 -8.86
CA VAL A 79 -0.56 12.15 -9.00
C VAL A 79 -0.13 11.53 -7.68
N THR A 80 0.75 10.53 -7.76
CA THR A 80 1.27 9.86 -6.56
C THR A 80 2.29 10.70 -5.77
N ASN A 81 2.88 11.75 -6.35
CA ASN A 81 3.67 12.75 -5.63
C ASN A 81 2.75 13.75 -4.92
N ALA A 82 1.97 13.26 -3.99
CA ALA A 82 0.99 14.08 -3.27
C ALA A 82 1.60 15.00 -2.22
N THR A 83 2.82 14.72 -1.77
CA THR A 83 3.56 15.57 -0.82
C THR A 83 4.31 16.72 -1.49
N SER A 84 4.20 16.85 -2.81
CA SER A 84 4.94 17.86 -3.59
C SER A 84 6.45 17.78 -3.42
N MET A 85 6.99 16.56 -3.26
CA MET A 85 8.43 16.32 -3.20
C MET A 85 9.10 16.89 -4.44
N SER A 86 10.14 17.70 -4.22
CA SER A 86 10.90 18.34 -5.28
C SER A 86 12.37 18.47 -4.86
N ASN A 87 13.21 17.55 -5.34
CA ASN A 87 14.64 17.55 -5.04
C ASN A 87 15.44 17.10 -6.26
N PRO A 88 16.28 17.98 -6.87
CA PRO A 88 17.05 17.66 -8.07
C PRO A 88 18.02 16.47 -7.90
N ALA A 89 18.53 16.22 -6.69
CA ALA A 89 19.39 15.08 -6.43
C ALA A 89 18.60 13.77 -6.50
N ILE A 90 17.35 13.76 -6.02
CA ILE A 90 16.42 12.62 -6.18
C ILE A 90 16.09 12.41 -7.65
N ASP A 91 15.81 13.47 -8.40
CA ASP A 91 15.49 13.39 -9.83
C ASP A 91 16.62 12.71 -10.61
N SER A 92 17.86 13.15 -10.38
CA SER A 92 19.03 12.56 -11.03
C SER A 92 19.23 11.08 -10.69
N LEU A 93 18.97 10.69 -9.44
CA LEU A 93 19.03 9.29 -9.02
C LEU A 93 17.90 8.46 -9.61
N ILE A 94 16.71 9.02 -9.76
CA ILE A 94 15.58 8.35 -10.41
C ILE A 94 15.88 8.10 -11.90
N GLU A 95 16.47 9.08 -12.59
CA GLU A 95 16.87 8.89 -13.98
C GLU A 95 17.93 7.80 -14.12
N LEU A 96 18.91 7.75 -13.22
CA LEU A 96 19.92 6.71 -13.18
C LEU A 96 19.27 5.33 -12.91
N TYR A 97 18.36 5.27 -11.94
CA TYR A 97 17.60 4.06 -11.62
C TYR A 97 16.82 3.54 -12.82
N ASN A 98 16.15 4.42 -13.57
CA ASN A 98 15.31 4.04 -14.71
C ASN A 98 16.13 3.55 -15.89
N LYS A 99 17.38 3.97 -16.04
CA LYS A 99 18.31 3.51 -17.10
C LYS A 99 18.97 2.17 -16.77
N ASN A 100 18.98 1.77 -15.50
CA ASN A 100 19.66 0.56 -15.06
C ASN A 100 18.67 -0.61 -14.93
N TRP A 101 18.98 -1.73 -15.58
CA TRP A 101 18.16 -2.96 -15.55
C TRP A 101 18.70 -4.02 -14.60
N ASN A 102 19.94 -3.86 -14.11
CA ASN A 102 20.55 -4.75 -13.15
C ASN A 102 19.98 -4.46 -11.74
N VAL A 103 19.34 -5.45 -11.13
CA VAL A 103 18.68 -5.31 -9.81
C VAL A 103 19.71 -4.97 -8.73
N GLU A 104 20.86 -5.61 -8.73
CA GLU A 104 21.92 -5.38 -7.72
C GLU A 104 22.48 -3.96 -7.79
N GLU A 105 22.56 -3.38 -8.97
CA GLU A 105 23.01 -2.00 -9.17
C GLU A 105 21.89 -0.99 -8.83
N ARG A 106 20.62 -1.37 -8.96
CA ARG A 106 19.47 -0.52 -8.60
C ARG A 106 19.31 -0.35 -7.09
N ILE A 107 19.65 -1.38 -6.30
CA ILE A 107 19.50 -1.35 -4.84
C ILE A 107 20.22 -0.16 -4.21
N PRO A 108 21.53 0.07 -4.43
CA PRO A 108 22.24 1.21 -3.84
C PRO A 108 21.71 2.57 -4.31
N ILE A 109 21.15 2.65 -5.52
CA ILE A 109 20.51 3.87 -6.01
C ILE A 109 19.23 4.15 -5.21
N LEU A 110 18.39 3.13 -5.00
CA LEU A 110 17.18 3.26 -4.17
C LEU A 110 17.49 3.62 -2.73
N GLN A 111 18.52 3.03 -2.14
CA GLN A 111 18.96 3.37 -0.77
C GLN A 111 19.38 4.84 -0.65
N LYS A 112 20.03 5.40 -1.68
CA LYS A 112 20.38 6.83 -1.71
C LYS A 112 19.12 7.70 -1.84
N ILE A 113 18.19 7.34 -2.73
CA ILE A 113 16.89 8.04 -2.87
C ILE A 113 16.15 8.04 -1.53
N ASP A 114 16.02 6.88 -0.90
CA ASP A 114 15.35 6.72 0.38
C ASP A 114 16.03 7.59 1.48
N SER A 115 17.34 7.56 1.57
CA SER A 115 18.10 8.36 2.53
C SER A 115 17.89 9.87 2.36
N ILE A 116 17.77 10.38 1.13
CA ILE A 116 17.50 11.80 0.86
C ILE A 116 16.04 12.10 1.17
N ALA A 117 15.10 11.31 0.64
CA ALA A 117 13.68 11.53 0.79
C ALA A 117 13.23 11.52 2.27
N THR A 118 13.82 10.64 3.08
CA THR A 118 13.53 10.58 4.53
C THR A 118 13.95 11.86 5.26
N ARG A 119 15.05 12.52 4.83
CA ARG A 119 15.55 13.75 5.44
C ARG A 119 14.81 15.02 5.01
N GLU A 120 13.98 14.92 3.98
CA GLU A 120 13.10 16.03 3.57
C GLU A 120 11.85 16.16 4.46
N TYR A 121 11.61 15.20 5.36
CA TYR A 121 10.51 15.21 6.34
C TYR A 121 9.11 15.38 5.75
N HIS A 122 8.92 15.00 4.48
CA HIS A 122 7.59 14.96 3.85
C HIS A 122 6.72 13.83 4.40
N TRP A 123 7.35 12.86 5.10
CA TRP A 123 6.72 11.64 5.59
C TRP A 123 7.08 11.40 7.06
N ALA A 124 6.07 11.17 7.88
CA ALA A 124 6.24 10.59 9.21
C ALA A 124 5.84 9.12 9.13
N PHE A 125 6.81 8.21 9.20
CA PHE A 125 6.54 6.77 9.12
C PHE A 125 5.96 6.28 10.44
N GLY A 126 4.76 5.71 10.38
CA GLY A 126 4.08 5.09 11.51
C GLY A 126 4.51 3.62 11.68
N TRP A 127 3.74 2.72 11.12
CA TRP A 127 3.99 1.29 11.26
C TRP A 127 3.85 0.57 9.91
N ALA A 128 4.51 -0.58 9.78
CA ALA A 128 4.34 -1.50 8.67
C ALA A 128 3.78 -2.84 9.18
N GLY A 129 2.80 -3.38 8.47
CA GLY A 129 2.31 -4.74 8.73
C GLY A 129 3.31 -5.76 8.23
N LEU A 130 3.79 -6.61 9.11
CA LEU A 130 4.66 -7.75 8.78
C LEU A 130 3.85 -9.00 8.39
N TYR A 131 2.56 -8.84 8.14
CA TYR A 131 1.67 -9.96 7.91
C TYR A 131 1.67 -10.39 6.45
N GLY A 132 1.65 -11.70 6.24
CA GLY A 132 1.30 -12.29 4.96
C GLY A 132 -0.12 -11.90 4.54
N ARG A 133 -0.35 -11.80 3.25
CA ARG A 133 -1.71 -11.60 2.72
C ARG A 133 -2.50 -12.89 2.87
N ARG A 134 -3.75 -12.77 3.30
CA ARG A 134 -4.72 -13.87 3.30
C ARG A 134 -5.71 -13.63 2.17
N GLY A 135 -5.82 -14.60 1.29
CA GLY A 135 -6.90 -14.70 0.32
C GLY A 135 -7.98 -15.62 0.88
N LEU A 136 -9.24 -15.18 0.87
CA LEU A 136 -10.38 -16.01 1.18
C LEU A 136 -11.11 -16.30 -0.13
N ASN A 137 -11.23 -17.55 -0.48
CA ASN A 137 -11.96 -18.00 -1.65
C ASN A 137 -12.88 -19.17 -1.33
N TRP A 138 -13.96 -19.28 -2.08
CA TRP A 138 -14.80 -20.46 -2.01
C TRP A 138 -14.02 -21.68 -2.49
N ASN A 139 -14.19 -22.81 -1.81
CA ASN A 139 -13.53 -24.08 -2.14
C ASN A 139 -13.81 -24.62 -3.55
N ARG A 140 -14.77 -24.01 -4.29
CA ARG A 140 -15.05 -24.32 -5.69
C ARG A 140 -14.03 -23.76 -6.69
N PHE A 141 -13.12 -22.91 -6.23
CA PHE A 141 -12.13 -22.33 -7.12
C PHE A 141 -10.80 -23.08 -7.03
N GLY A 142 -10.21 -23.33 -8.20
CA GLY A 142 -8.82 -23.69 -8.30
C GLY A 142 -7.96 -22.45 -8.45
N ILE A 143 -6.78 -22.48 -7.87
CA ILE A 143 -5.76 -21.45 -7.94
C ILE A 143 -4.44 -22.07 -8.38
N PRO A 144 -3.49 -21.32 -8.94
CA PRO A 144 -2.16 -21.85 -9.27
C PRO A 144 -1.47 -22.48 -8.05
N GLU A 145 -0.72 -23.56 -8.26
CA GLU A 145 -0.01 -24.33 -7.23
C GLU A 145 0.82 -23.46 -6.28
N HIS A 146 1.47 -22.43 -6.83
CA HIS A 146 2.30 -21.50 -6.06
C HIS A 146 1.58 -20.19 -5.73
N GLY A 147 0.26 -20.19 -5.75
CA GLY A 147 -0.55 -18.99 -5.54
C GLY A 147 -0.29 -17.90 -6.58
N LEU A 148 -0.47 -16.66 -6.17
CA LEU A 148 -0.46 -15.52 -7.10
C LEU A 148 0.81 -14.66 -7.02
N GLY A 149 1.80 -15.07 -6.28
CA GLY A 149 3.05 -14.33 -6.11
C GLY A 149 2.91 -12.89 -5.62
N TYR A 150 4.02 -12.21 -5.43
CA TYR A 150 4.06 -10.78 -5.09
C TYR A 150 3.85 -9.84 -6.30
N GLY A 151 3.40 -10.35 -7.43
CA GLY A 151 3.32 -9.66 -8.70
C GLY A 151 2.28 -8.54 -8.80
N TYR A 152 2.47 -7.42 -8.09
CA TYR A 152 1.68 -6.21 -8.34
C TYR A 152 1.97 -5.55 -9.68
N GLY A 153 3.14 -5.79 -10.26
CA GLY A 153 3.61 -5.08 -11.44
C GLY A 153 2.77 -5.30 -12.70
N VAL A 154 2.25 -6.50 -12.90
CA VAL A 154 1.46 -6.83 -14.09
C VAL A 154 0.04 -6.27 -14.02
N TYR A 155 -0.44 -5.98 -12.83
CA TYR A 155 -1.84 -5.76 -12.54
C TYR A 155 -2.26 -4.30 -12.50
N LYS A 156 -1.31 -3.40 -12.27
CA LYS A 156 -1.56 -1.96 -12.21
C LYS A 156 -2.13 -1.38 -13.51
N LYS A 157 -1.84 -2.03 -14.64
CA LYS A 157 -2.22 -1.51 -15.96
C LYS A 157 -3.70 -1.72 -16.31
N TYR A 158 -4.37 -2.71 -15.74
CA TYR A 158 -5.68 -3.12 -16.23
C TYR A 158 -6.84 -2.92 -15.26
N TRP A 159 -6.66 -2.93 -13.94
CA TRP A 159 -7.79 -2.81 -12.98
C TRP A 159 -7.38 -2.44 -11.56
N GLY A 160 -6.18 -1.92 -11.37
CA GLY A 160 -5.67 -1.83 -10.00
C GLY A 160 -5.42 -3.22 -9.38
N ALA A 161 -4.86 -3.26 -8.21
CA ALA A 161 -4.39 -4.47 -7.55
C ALA A 161 -5.47 -5.54 -7.26
N TRP A 162 -6.74 -5.26 -7.49
CA TRP A 162 -7.86 -6.07 -7.04
C TRP A 162 -8.46 -7.00 -8.10
N GLY A 163 -8.35 -6.66 -9.37
CA GLY A 163 -9.02 -7.39 -10.44
C GLY A 163 -8.27 -8.60 -11.00
N SER A 164 -6.97 -8.61 -10.90
CA SER A 164 -6.14 -9.54 -11.63
C SER A 164 -5.96 -10.93 -11.03
N PRO A 165 -5.95 -11.11 -9.72
CA PRO A 165 -5.93 -12.45 -9.15
C PRO A 165 -7.05 -13.33 -9.67
N LEU A 166 -8.21 -12.74 -9.93
CA LEU A 166 -9.38 -13.45 -10.43
C LEU A 166 -9.20 -14.02 -11.84
N LEU A 167 -8.29 -13.47 -12.65
CA LEU A 167 -8.02 -13.96 -14.00
C LEU A 167 -7.23 -15.28 -14.00
N LEU A 168 -6.55 -15.60 -12.92
CA LEU A 168 -5.76 -16.81 -12.76
C LEU A 168 -6.53 -17.92 -12.00
N TRP A 169 -7.72 -17.63 -11.55
CA TRP A 169 -8.58 -18.59 -10.89
C TRP A 169 -9.49 -19.27 -11.90
N TRP A 170 -9.80 -20.52 -11.68
CA TRP A 170 -10.76 -21.26 -12.50
C TRP A 170 -11.80 -21.91 -11.61
N SER A 171 -12.97 -22.15 -12.17
CA SER A 171 -14.00 -22.92 -11.48
C SER A 171 -13.68 -24.41 -11.61
N ASP A 172 -13.51 -25.08 -10.47
CA ASP A 172 -13.36 -26.52 -10.42
C ASP A 172 -14.76 -27.17 -10.35
N PRO A 173 -15.16 -27.93 -11.39
CA PRO A 173 -16.52 -28.51 -11.44
C PRO A 173 -16.79 -29.51 -10.33
N GLU A 174 -15.77 -30.29 -9.91
CA GLU A 174 -15.91 -31.29 -8.86
C GLU A 174 -16.08 -30.62 -7.49
N LYS A 175 -15.21 -29.66 -7.18
CA LYS A 175 -15.31 -28.85 -5.96
C LYS A 175 -16.62 -28.06 -5.90
N LYS A 176 -17.07 -27.53 -7.04
CA LYS A 176 -18.37 -26.84 -7.14
C LYS A 176 -19.52 -27.78 -6.79
N LYS A 177 -19.51 -29.00 -7.34
CA LYS A 177 -20.53 -30.00 -7.05
C LYS A 177 -20.56 -30.36 -5.56
N LEU A 178 -19.41 -30.63 -4.97
CA LEU A 178 -19.30 -30.91 -3.52
C LEU A 178 -19.84 -29.77 -2.66
N LEU A 179 -19.55 -28.53 -3.03
CA LEU A 179 -20.08 -27.36 -2.32
C LEU A 179 -21.60 -27.25 -2.43
N GLU A 180 -22.18 -27.50 -3.61
CA GLU A 180 -23.62 -27.45 -3.81
C GLU A 180 -24.35 -28.59 -3.08
N GLU A 181 -23.75 -29.77 -3.01
CA GLU A 181 -24.25 -30.88 -2.20
C GLU A 181 -24.22 -30.56 -0.70
N ALA A 182 -23.09 -30.01 -0.21
CA ALA A 182 -22.99 -29.63 1.18
C ALA A 182 -23.98 -28.52 1.59
N LYS A 183 -24.28 -27.58 0.69
CA LYS A 183 -25.26 -26.52 0.94
C LYS A 183 -26.71 -27.06 1.06
N LYS A 184 -27.00 -28.18 0.48
CA LYS A 184 -28.35 -28.84 0.56
C LYS A 184 -28.52 -29.65 1.84
N ASP A 185 -27.43 -30.02 2.48
CA ASP A 185 -27.43 -30.88 3.66
C ASP A 185 -26.73 -30.14 4.82
N ASN A 186 -27.53 -29.61 5.74
CA ASN A 186 -27.03 -28.87 6.90
C ASN A 186 -26.13 -29.69 7.84
N LEU A 187 -26.04 -31.00 7.66
CA LEU A 187 -25.16 -31.89 8.44
C LEU A 187 -23.79 -32.10 7.75
N LYS A 188 -23.70 -31.73 6.47
CA LYS A 188 -22.42 -31.78 5.72
C LYS A 188 -21.64 -30.48 5.89
N SER A 189 -20.52 -30.55 6.55
CA SER A 189 -19.53 -29.46 6.52
C SER A 189 -18.36 -29.83 5.62
N LEU A 190 -17.92 -28.89 4.80
CA LEU A 190 -16.65 -29.01 4.09
C LEU A 190 -15.54 -28.50 4.99
N PRO A 191 -14.37 -29.15 4.99
CA PRO A 191 -13.23 -28.69 5.80
C PRO A 191 -12.80 -27.30 5.36
N ILE A 192 -12.41 -26.48 6.33
CA ILE A 192 -11.69 -25.23 6.06
C ILE A 192 -10.24 -25.64 5.85
N GLU A 193 -9.76 -25.46 4.62
CA GLU A 193 -8.37 -25.71 4.29
C GLU A 193 -7.61 -24.38 4.38
N GLU A 194 -6.44 -24.42 5.03
CA GLU A 194 -5.51 -23.32 5.06
C GLU A 194 -4.21 -23.78 4.38
N GLU A 195 -3.85 -23.13 3.30
CA GLU A 195 -2.63 -23.38 2.56
C GLU A 195 -1.67 -22.22 2.75
N LEU A 196 -0.48 -22.51 3.25
CA LEU A 196 0.61 -21.55 3.36
C LEU A 196 1.46 -21.62 2.09
N ILE A 197 1.41 -20.59 1.28
CA ILE A 197 2.23 -20.48 0.08
C ILE A 197 3.47 -19.65 0.41
N ASP A 198 4.59 -20.30 0.62
CA ASP A 198 5.88 -19.69 0.94
C ASP A 198 6.87 -19.70 -0.23
N TYR A 199 6.49 -20.30 -1.35
CA TYR A 199 7.31 -20.42 -2.56
C TYR A 199 8.00 -19.12 -2.96
N TRP A 200 7.28 -18.01 -2.92
CA TRP A 200 7.78 -16.70 -3.32
C TRP A 200 8.75 -16.08 -2.31
N ASN A 201 8.69 -16.50 -1.05
CA ASN A 201 9.61 -16.03 -0.01
C ASN A 201 11.03 -16.59 -0.20
N VAL A 202 11.15 -17.76 -0.84
CA VAL A 202 12.43 -18.38 -1.12
C VAL A 202 13.14 -17.68 -2.28
N LEU A 203 12.38 -17.18 -3.25
CA LEU A 203 12.91 -16.49 -4.42
C LEU A 203 13.27 -15.01 -4.14
N SER A 204 12.84 -14.46 -3.01
CA SER A 204 13.13 -13.08 -2.59
C SER A 204 14.39 -12.96 -1.73
N LYS A 205 15.06 -14.06 -1.43
CA LYS A 205 16.34 -14.11 -0.74
C LYS A 205 17.48 -14.16 -1.73
#